data_4289657b5c47a868b72503a74595f04d
#
_entry.id   4289657b5c47a868b72503a74595f04d
#
_cell.length_a   1.000
_cell.length_b   1.000
_cell.length_c   1.000
_cell.angle_alpha   90.00
_cell.angle_beta   90.00
_cell.angle_gamma   90.00
#
_symmetry.space_group_name_H-M   'P 1'
#
loop_
_entity.id
_entity.type
_entity.pdbx_description
1 polymer ?
#
loop_
_entity_poly.entity_id
_entity_poly.type
_entity_poly.pdbx_seq_one_letter_code
_entity_poly.pdbx_strand_id
1 'polypeptide(L)'
;MPNAEETARIERLASELAGPFDFSIDRKPETLYHVMQTEFVHMGFDGKRIGTETYGVALRGVPAAMAGTTLDQYTCGGFCVRFDSQEAVTIPALADWGYGFNPMSGADGKGLVFGVPHDRFEGLADSNGDEFTPDIRYAIYNNFIDFHALNNVFSRPLFGQGIERLKHIGDRIVHPAAFTEAPVHLGTAVRPGSVYRNGEVTLAFQGISLVDGAACAIVEYDSGESTLRMVMASSEDNDVLTEGGSEYKGDLYIDLETGWVRKVTLDEFVETRSGPVGSKPGTHGCVVRHLLLRLISAEEYEKGPKLIG
;
A
#
# COMPACT_ATOMS: atom_id res chain seq x y z
N MET A 1 -2.68 -2.20 25.43
CA MET A 1 -2.34 -0.93 26.08
C MET A 1 -0.92 -1.05 26.59
N PRO A 2 -0.07 -0.01 26.45
CA PRO A 2 1.28 -0.07 26.99
C PRO A 2 1.25 -0.29 28.50
N ASN A 3 2.23 -0.99 29.01
CA ASN A 3 2.41 -1.17 30.46
C ASN A 3 2.97 0.12 31.10
N ALA A 4 3.07 0.17 32.43
CA ALA A 4 3.53 1.37 33.15
C ALA A 4 4.95 1.81 32.77
N GLU A 5 5.84 0.85 32.46
CA GLU A 5 7.22 1.13 32.04
C GLU A 5 7.27 1.71 30.62
N GLU A 6 6.48 1.17 29.71
CA GLU A 6 6.32 1.70 28.35
C GLU A 6 5.71 3.10 28.36
N THR A 7 4.71 3.35 29.21
CA THR A 7 4.10 4.68 29.37
C THR A 7 5.14 5.68 29.89
N ALA A 8 5.89 5.34 30.93
CA ALA A 8 6.95 6.20 31.47
C ALA A 8 8.06 6.46 30.44
N ARG A 9 8.38 5.47 29.59
CA ARG A 9 9.34 5.63 28.48
C ARG A 9 8.81 6.59 27.41
N ILE A 10 7.52 6.48 27.03
CA ILE A 10 6.87 7.39 26.08
C ILE A 10 6.88 8.82 26.63
N GLU A 11 6.49 9.03 27.89
CA GLU A 11 6.49 10.34 28.54
C GLU A 11 7.89 10.97 28.61
N ARG A 12 8.91 10.17 28.92
CA ARG A 12 10.30 10.62 28.92
C ARG A 12 10.74 10.99 27.50
N LEU A 13 10.48 10.15 26.49
CA LEU A 13 10.80 10.42 25.11
C LEU A 13 10.04 11.66 24.60
N ALA A 14 8.78 11.81 24.95
CA ALA A 14 8.02 13.02 24.62
C ALA A 14 8.60 14.28 25.26
N SER A 15 9.12 14.18 26.48
CA SER A 15 9.78 15.31 27.18
C SER A 15 11.19 15.60 26.64
N GLU A 16 11.97 14.57 26.32
CA GLU A 16 13.30 14.68 25.72
C GLU A 16 13.23 15.17 24.26
N LEU A 17 12.15 14.79 23.56
CA LEU A 17 11.87 15.21 22.18
C LEU A 17 10.92 16.41 22.11
N ALA A 18 10.86 17.26 23.14
CA ALA A 18 10.04 18.46 23.15
C ALA A 18 10.45 19.41 22.01
N GLY A 19 10.06 19.01 20.82
CA GLY A 19 10.18 19.51 19.46
C GLY A 19 10.96 20.79 19.19
N PRO A 20 11.18 21.17 17.95
CA PRO A 20 10.54 20.61 16.77
C PRO A 20 11.15 19.24 16.37
N PHE A 21 10.29 18.34 15.89
CA PHE A 21 10.72 17.07 15.30
C PHE A 21 11.36 17.31 13.93
N ASP A 22 12.33 16.48 13.58
CA ASP A 22 12.98 16.54 12.29
C ASP A 22 12.78 15.23 11.51
N PHE A 23 11.89 15.26 10.54
CA PHE A 23 11.65 14.16 9.60
C PHE A 23 12.42 14.32 8.29
N SER A 24 13.35 15.29 8.20
CA SER A 24 14.22 15.45 7.03
C SER A 24 15.45 14.56 7.05
N ILE A 25 15.65 13.80 8.14
CA ILE A 25 16.80 12.91 8.31
C ILE A 25 16.73 11.76 7.30
N ASP A 26 17.83 11.52 6.61
CA ASP A 26 18.00 10.36 5.75
C ASP A 26 17.80 9.07 6.54
N ARG A 27 17.07 8.14 5.94
CA ARG A 27 16.86 6.82 6.52
C ARG A 27 18.20 6.11 6.74
N LYS A 28 18.34 5.44 7.89
CA LYS A 28 19.54 4.63 8.13
C LYS A 28 19.67 3.55 7.06
N PRO A 29 20.87 3.34 6.49
CA PRO A 29 21.09 2.31 5.49
C PRO A 29 21.13 0.92 6.17
N GLU A 30 20.02 0.22 6.10
CA GLU A 30 19.87 -1.15 6.61
C GLU A 30 18.95 -1.97 5.72
N THR A 31 19.15 -3.29 5.69
CA THR A 31 18.25 -4.20 5.00
C THR A 31 16.98 -4.36 5.83
N LEU A 32 15.84 -4.18 5.20
CA LEU A 32 14.53 -4.24 5.85
C LEU A 32 13.70 -5.37 5.30
N TYR A 33 12.92 -5.97 6.17
CA TYR A 33 11.98 -7.02 5.83
C TYR A 33 10.59 -6.60 6.27
N HIS A 34 9.65 -6.61 5.34
CA HIS A 34 8.26 -6.25 5.61
C HIS A 34 7.32 -7.38 5.22
N VAL A 35 6.24 -7.50 5.95
CA VAL A 35 5.07 -8.26 5.53
C VAL A 35 3.89 -7.30 5.45
N MET A 36 3.13 -7.39 4.36
CA MET A 36 1.89 -6.66 4.21
C MET A 36 0.76 -7.64 3.94
N GLN A 37 -0.34 -7.46 4.65
CA GLN A 37 -1.58 -8.17 4.42
C GLN A 37 -2.66 -7.16 4.05
N THR A 38 -3.41 -7.47 3.00
CA THR A 38 -4.57 -6.68 2.57
C THR A 38 -5.79 -7.59 2.52
N GLU A 39 -6.87 -7.19 3.15
CA GLU A 39 -8.16 -7.88 3.10
C GLU A 39 -9.17 -6.99 2.38
N PHE A 40 -9.85 -7.52 1.39
CA PHE A 40 -11.00 -6.93 0.72
C PHE A 40 -12.26 -7.66 1.15
N VAL A 41 -13.22 -6.92 1.70
CA VAL A 41 -14.54 -7.43 2.07
C VAL A 41 -15.56 -6.88 1.07
N HIS A 42 -16.04 -7.75 0.20
CA HIS A 42 -17.07 -7.38 -0.78
C HIS A 42 -18.43 -7.40 -0.13
N MET A 43 -19.16 -6.30 -0.26
CA MET A 43 -20.47 -6.09 0.34
C MET A 43 -21.54 -5.95 -0.75
N GLY A 44 -22.65 -6.62 -0.54
CA GLY A 44 -23.85 -6.40 -1.33
C GLY A 44 -24.52 -5.08 -0.97
N PHE A 45 -25.40 -4.62 -1.84
CA PHE A 45 -26.14 -3.39 -1.63
C PHE A 45 -27.11 -3.44 -0.42
N ASP A 46 -27.43 -4.65 0.03
CA ASP A 46 -28.20 -4.90 1.26
C ASP A 46 -27.34 -4.92 2.54
N GLY A 47 -26.06 -4.55 2.41
CA GLY A 47 -25.10 -4.53 3.50
C GLY A 47 -24.58 -5.91 3.92
N LYS A 48 -24.92 -6.98 3.17
CA LYS A 48 -24.41 -8.31 3.46
C LYS A 48 -23.06 -8.54 2.78
N ARG A 49 -22.18 -9.23 3.50
CA ARG A 49 -20.93 -9.72 2.94
C ARG A 49 -21.22 -10.73 1.83
N ILE A 50 -20.62 -10.50 0.66
CA ILE A 50 -20.67 -11.39 -0.52
C ILE A 50 -19.48 -12.35 -0.50
N GLY A 51 -18.29 -11.84 -0.17
CA GLY A 51 -17.06 -12.60 -0.16
C GLY A 51 -15.89 -11.80 0.42
N THR A 52 -14.75 -12.45 0.58
CA THR A 52 -13.50 -11.82 0.98
C THR A 52 -12.34 -12.32 0.13
N GLU A 53 -11.38 -11.45 -0.07
CA GLU A 53 -10.08 -11.75 -0.65
C GLU A 53 -9.01 -11.26 0.31
N THR A 54 -8.05 -12.10 0.62
CA THR A 54 -6.91 -11.73 1.48
C THR A 54 -5.62 -11.98 0.72
N TYR A 55 -4.81 -10.95 0.64
CA TYR A 55 -3.51 -10.95 -0.04
C TYR A 55 -2.40 -10.78 0.99
N GLY A 56 -1.32 -11.54 0.86
CA GLY A 56 -0.14 -11.41 1.70
C GLY A 56 1.13 -11.35 0.86
N VAL A 57 1.98 -10.37 1.13
CA VAL A 57 3.28 -10.22 0.48
C VAL A 57 4.38 -10.02 1.51
N ALA A 58 5.52 -10.69 1.32
CA ALA A 58 6.75 -10.42 2.06
C ALA A 58 7.77 -9.75 1.14
N LEU A 59 8.32 -8.62 1.55
CA LEU A 59 9.26 -7.82 0.77
C LEU A 59 10.54 -7.55 1.57
N ARG A 60 11.69 -7.80 0.94
CA ARG A 60 13.00 -7.37 1.44
C ARG A 60 13.43 -6.12 0.67
N GLY A 61 13.71 -5.04 1.38
CA GLY A 61 14.25 -3.80 0.82
C GLY A 61 15.72 -3.62 1.18
N VAL A 62 16.54 -3.29 0.19
CA VAL A 62 17.96 -2.94 0.36
C VAL A 62 18.16 -1.54 -0.20
N PRO A 63 18.53 -0.55 0.64
CA PRO A 63 18.76 0.82 0.17
C PRO A 63 19.86 0.88 -0.91
N ALA A 64 19.70 1.82 -1.84
CA ALA A 64 20.63 2.04 -2.98
C ALA A 64 22.10 2.11 -2.54
N ALA A 65 22.38 2.82 -1.45
CA ALA A 65 23.73 2.98 -0.91
C ALA A 65 24.37 1.64 -0.47
N MET A 66 23.57 0.69 0.03
CA MET A 66 24.03 -0.65 0.42
C MET A 66 24.12 -1.59 -0.78
N ALA A 67 23.19 -1.47 -1.71
CA ALA A 67 23.14 -2.32 -2.91
C ALA A 67 24.20 -1.93 -3.96
N GLY A 68 24.83 -0.76 -3.81
CA GLY A 68 25.77 -0.22 -4.80
C GLY A 68 25.09 0.15 -6.12
N THR A 69 23.81 0.55 -6.06
CA THR A 69 22.96 0.90 -7.19
C THR A 69 22.43 2.33 -7.06
N THR A 70 21.70 2.81 -8.06
CA THR A 70 21.07 4.14 -8.03
C THR A 70 19.66 4.13 -7.44
N LEU A 71 19.06 2.94 -7.27
CA LEU A 71 17.70 2.74 -6.80
C LEU A 71 17.70 1.75 -5.63
N ASP A 72 16.81 1.97 -4.66
CA ASP A 72 16.55 0.97 -3.63
C ASP A 72 16.06 -0.32 -4.29
N GLN A 73 16.63 -1.46 -3.86
CA GLN A 73 16.32 -2.76 -4.43
C GLN A 73 15.33 -3.51 -3.55
N TYR A 74 14.28 -4.03 -4.15
CA TYR A 74 13.28 -4.84 -3.48
C TYR A 74 13.26 -6.26 -4.02
N THR A 75 13.03 -7.23 -3.14
CA THR A 75 12.84 -8.63 -3.50
C THR A 75 11.58 -9.14 -2.84
N CYS A 76 10.69 -9.73 -3.62
CA CYS A 76 9.52 -10.42 -3.10
C CYS A 76 9.94 -11.80 -2.59
N GLY A 77 9.85 -12.04 -1.28
CA GLY A 77 10.13 -13.35 -0.67
C GLY A 77 8.99 -14.35 -0.81
N GLY A 78 7.81 -13.85 -1.21
CA GLY A 78 6.64 -14.67 -1.47
C GLY A 78 5.36 -13.84 -1.51
N PHE A 79 4.38 -14.38 -2.20
CA PHE A 79 3.03 -13.82 -2.30
C PHE A 79 2.01 -14.95 -2.15
N CYS A 80 0.95 -14.71 -1.40
CA CYS A 80 -0.16 -15.64 -1.25
C CYS A 80 -1.52 -14.92 -1.32
N VAL A 81 -2.53 -15.67 -1.74
CA VAL A 81 -3.91 -15.21 -1.87
C VAL A 81 -4.84 -16.21 -1.21
N ARG A 82 -5.87 -15.74 -0.53
CA ARG A 82 -6.94 -16.56 0.04
C ARG A 82 -8.29 -15.97 -0.32
N PHE A 83 -9.19 -16.80 -0.82
CA PHE A 83 -10.58 -16.44 -1.11
C PHE A 83 -11.50 -17.03 -0.04
N ASP A 84 -12.27 -16.19 0.61
CA ASP A 84 -13.16 -16.57 1.71
C ASP A 84 -12.46 -17.43 2.79
N SER A 85 -13.00 -18.60 3.07
CA SER A 85 -12.45 -19.57 4.03
C SER A 85 -11.60 -20.66 3.40
N GLN A 86 -11.23 -20.51 2.11
CA GLN A 86 -10.39 -21.50 1.42
C GLN A 86 -8.94 -21.48 1.95
N GLU A 87 -8.17 -22.50 1.63
CA GLU A 87 -6.74 -22.49 1.90
C GLU A 87 -6.04 -21.43 1.05
N ALA A 88 -5.03 -20.79 1.62
CA ALA A 88 -4.24 -19.83 0.89
C ALA A 88 -3.39 -20.51 -0.18
N VAL A 89 -3.39 -19.95 -1.39
CA VAL A 89 -2.54 -20.39 -2.50
C VAL A 89 -1.37 -19.42 -2.66
N THR A 90 -0.20 -19.93 -3.02
CA THR A 90 0.98 -19.12 -3.30
C THR A 90 1.09 -18.81 -4.79
N ILE A 91 1.88 -17.77 -5.11
CA ILE A 91 2.16 -17.38 -6.50
C ILE A 91 3.65 -17.61 -6.79
N PRO A 92 4.03 -18.79 -7.34
CA PRO A 92 5.44 -19.15 -7.53
C PRO A 92 6.21 -18.16 -8.40
N ALA A 93 5.55 -17.57 -9.39
CA ALA A 93 6.18 -16.61 -10.30
C ALA A 93 6.69 -15.31 -9.60
N LEU A 94 6.19 -14.99 -8.41
CA LEU A 94 6.61 -13.81 -7.65
C LEU A 94 7.65 -14.15 -6.57
N ALA A 95 7.93 -15.42 -6.30
CA ALA A 95 8.96 -15.81 -5.34
C ALA A 95 10.36 -15.38 -5.87
N ASP A 96 11.15 -14.77 -4.99
CA ASP A 96 12.50 -14.26 -5.27
C ASP A 96 12.59 -13.23 -6.41
N TRP A 97 11.45 -12.69 -6.84
CA TRP A 97 11.43 -11.66 -7.87
C TRP A 97 11.94 -10.32 -7.33
N GLY A 98 12.94 -9.74 -8.04
CA GLY A 98 13.57 -8.47 -7.69
C GLY A 98 13.26 -7.34 -8.66
N TYR A 99 13.18 -6.11 -8.12
CA TYR A 99 13.00 -4.87 -8.88
C TYR A 99 13.59 -3.67 -8.14
N GLY A 100 13.84 -2.56 -8.86
CA GLY A 100 14.30 -1.30 -8.27
C GLY A 100 13.15 -0.32 -8.04
N PHE A 101 13.04 0.24 -6.82
CA PHE A 101 12.06 1.30 -6.54
C PHE A 101 12.44 2.61 -7.21
N ASN A 102 11.54 3.16 -8.00
CA ASN A 102 11.70 4.46 -8.66
C ASN A 102 10.42 5.31 -8.51
N PRO A 103 10.42 6.35 -7.66
CA PRO A 103 9.24 7.19 -7.45
C PRO A 103 8.82 7.99 -8.68
N MET A 104 9.71 8.13 -9.67
CA MET A 104 9.43 8.87 -10.91
C MET A 104 8.99 7.98 -12.06
N SER A 105 8.98 6.64 -11.89
CA SER A 105 8.52 5.73 -12.95
C SER A 105 7.00 5.75 -13.06
N GLY A 106 6.51 5.57 -14.27
CA GLY A 106 5.08 5.68 -14.59
C GLY A 106 4.67 7.05 -15.10
N ALA A 107 5.40 8.12 -14.80
CA ALA A 107 5.14 9.46 -15.31
C ALA A 107 5.32 9.59 -16.84
N ASP A 108 6.05 8.67 -17.44
CA ASP A 108 6.33 8.62 -18.89
C ASP A 108 5.37 7.71 -19.68
N GLY A 109 4.38 7.14 -19.03
CA GLY A 109 3.39 6.27 -19.66
C GLY A 109 3.89 4.89 -20.10
N LYS A 110 5.08 4.47 -19.64
CA LYS A 110 5.70 3.19 -20.04
C LYS A 110 5.26 1.97 -19.20
N GLY A 111 4.18 2.09 -18.47
CA GLY A 111 3.62 0.94 -17.73
C GLY A 111 4.42 0.52 -16.50
N LEU A 112 5.29 1.37 -15.99
CA LEU A 112 5.99 1.18 -14.73
C LEU A 112 5.41 2.12 -13.68
N VAL A 113 5.01 1.59 -12.54
CA VAL A 113 4.65 2.41 -11.38
C VAL A 113 5.62 2.07 -10.25
N PHE A 114 6.29 3.06 -9.72
CA PHE A 114 7.33 2.90 -8.69
C PHE A 114 8.47 1.92 -9.06
N GLY A 115 8.66 1.63 -10.35
CA GLY A 115 9.63 0.63 -10.81
C GLY A 115 9.08 -0.79 -10.86
N VAL A 116 7.81 -0.99 -10.51
CA VAL A 116 7.12 -2.29 -10.60
C VAL A 116 6.54 -2.46 -12.00
N PRO A 117 7.09 -3.38 -12.84
CA PRO A 117 6.60 -3.58 -14.20
C PRO A 117 5.30 -4.40 -14.17
N HIS A 118 4.26 -3.86 -14.80
CA HIS A 118 2.96 -4.53 -14.84
C HIS A 118 2.93 -5.82 -15.68
N ASP A 119 3.78 -5.92 -16.71
CA ASP A 119 3.88 -7.11 -17.56
C ASP A 119 4.26 -8.37 -16.76
N ARG A 120 4.95 -8.20 -15.62
CA ARG A 120 5.26 -9.27 -14.68
C ARG A 120 4.00 -9.95 -14.12
N PHE A 121 2.87 -9.27 -14.14
CA PHE A 121 1.60 -9.73 -13.59
C PHE A 121 0.66 -10.32 -14.64
N GLU A 122 1.07 -10.31 -15.91
CA GLU A 122 0.33 -10.98 -16.98
C GLU A 122 0.51 -12.50 -16.86
N GLY A 123 -0.59 -13.25 -17.04
CA GLY A 123 -0.56 -14.72 -16.99
C GLY A 123 -0.15 -15.30 -15.63
N LEU A 124 -0.30 -14.55 -14.52
CA LEU A 124 -0.05 -15.12 -13.20
C LEU A 124 -1.01 -16.26 -12.90
N ALA A 125 -0.42 -17.34 -12.38
CA ALA A 125 -1.13 -18.51 -11.91
C ALA A 125 -0.75 -18.82 -10.46
N ASP A 126 -1.63 -19.54 -9.78
CA ASP A 126 -1.40 -20.04 -8.44
C ASP A 126 -0.47 -21.27 -8.43
N SER A 127 -0.21 -21.81 -7.24
CA SER A 127 0.61 -23.02 -7.05
C SER A 127 -0.01 -24.31 -7.63
N ASN A 128 -1.29 -24.29 -7.99
CA ASN A 128 -1.98 -25.40 -8.66
C ASN A 128 -1.91 -25.29 -10.19
N GLY A 129 -1.48 -24.14 -10.71
CA GLY A 129 -1.42 -23.83 -12.13
C GLY A 129 -2.69 -23.16 -12.68
N ASP A 130 -3.61 -22.74 -11.81
CA ASP A 130 -4.81 -22.04 -12.21
C ASP A 130 -4.50 -20.54 -12.40
N GLU A 131 -4.80 -20.02 -13.60
CA GLU A 131 -4.59 -18.60 -13.91
C GLU A 131 -5.58 -17.72 -13.17
N PHE A 132 -5.07 -16.62 -12.60
CA PHE A 132 -5.92 -15.59 -11.99
C PHE A 132 -6.63 -14.75 -13.06
N THR A 133 -7.85 -14.35 -12.73
CA THR A 133 -8.61 -13.39 -13.56
C THR A 133 -7.94 -12.01 -13.60
N PRO A 134 -8.22 -11.18 -14.60
CA PRO A 134 -7.58 -9.85 -14.72
C PRO A 134 -7.73 -8.94 -13.50
N ASP A 135 -8.89 -8.97 -12.84
CA ASP A 135 -9.19 -8.22 -11.63
C ASP A 135 -8.35 -8.70 -10.42
N ILE A 136 -8.18 -10.01 -10.24
CA ILE A 136 -7.30 -10.57 -9.20
C ILE A 136 -5.84 -10.20 -9.46
N ARG A 137 -5.38 -10.29 -10.72
CA ARG A 137 -4.02 -9.86 -11.10
C ARG A 137 -3.80 -8.37 -10.83
N TYR A 138 -4.84 -7.55 -11.06
CA TYR A 138 -4.83 -6.15 -10.70
C TYR A 138 -4.65 -5.96 -9.19
N ALA A 139 -5.44 -6.66 -8.36
CA ALA A 139 -5.33 -6.59 -6.91
C ALA A 139 -3.95 -7.04 -6.40
N ILE A 140 -3.37 -8.10 -7.00
CA ILE A 140 -2.01 -8.56 -6.69
C ILE A 140 -0.99 -7.45 -6.99
N TYR A 141 -1.04 -6.84 -8.17
CA TYR A 141 -0.17 -5.73 -8.54
C TYR A 141 -0.34 -4.53 -7.60
N ASN A 142 -1.58 -4.18 -7.27
CA ASN A 142 -1.90 -3.04 -6.40
C ASN A 142 -1.27 -3.18 -5.01
N ASN A 143 -1.09 -4.39 -4.49
CA ASN A 143 -0.39 -4.59 -3.24
C ASN A 143 1.06 -4.08 -3.28
N PHE A 144 1.77 -4.21 -4.40
CA PHE A 144 3.12 -3.63 -4.56
C PHE A 144 3.06 -2.11 -4.62
N ILE A 145 2.06 -1.55 -5.29
CA ILE A 145 1.89 -0.09 -5.41
C ILE A 145 1.55 0.52 -4.05
N ASP A 146 0.62 -0.08 -3.32
CA ASP A 146 0.24 0.35 -1.97
C ASP A 146 1.42 0.28 -1.00
N PHE A 147 2.20 -0.81 -1.05
CA PHE A 147 3.42 -0.92 -0.27
C PHE A 147 4.35 0.28 -0.50
N HIS A 148 4.60 0.64 -1.75
CA HIS A 148 5.50 1.76 -2.07
C HIS A 148 4.88 3.12 -1.75
N ALA A 149 3.60 3.31 -1.99
CA ALA A 149 2.90 4.54 -1.60
C ALA A 149 3.04 4.80 -0.10
N LEU A 150 2.77 3.79 0.72
CA LEU A 150 2.79 3.88 2.17
C LEU A 150 4.20 3.91 2.75
N ASN A 151 5.05 2.96 2.33
CA ASN A 151 6.39 2.81 2.89
C ASN A 151 7.40 3.81 2.34
N ASN A 152 7.21 4.33 1.12
CA ASN A 152 8.22 5.12 0.44
C ASN A 152 7.77 6.52 -0.02
N VAL A 153 6.48 6.78 -0.20
CA VAL A 153 6.01 8.09 -0.67
C VAL A 153 5.47 8.91 0.50
N PHE A 154 4.44 8.43 1.21
CA PHE A 154 3.84 9.18 2.30
C PHE A 154 4.74 9.30 3.54
N SER A 155 5.68 8.41 3.71
CA SER A 155 6.58 8.33 4.86
C SER A 155 7.96 8.96 4.63
N ARG A 156 8.16 9.69 3.52
CA ARG A 156 9.46 10.33 3.19
C ARG A 156 9.36 11.85 3.06
N PRO A 157 10.47 12.56 3.29
CA PRO A 157 10.62 13.95 2.86
C PRO A 157 10.43 14.09 1.35
N LEU A 158 9.75 15.17 0.93
CA LEU A 158 9.51 15.49 -0.48
C LEU A 158 9.99 16.91 -0.81
N PHE A 159 11.29 17.17 -0.61
CA PHE A 159 11.92 18.46 -0.93
C PHE A 159 11.16 19.68 -0.32
N GLY A 160 10.74 19.57 0.93
CA GLY A 160 9.99 20.61 1.65
C GLY A 160 8.47 20.54 1.48
N GLN A 161 7.93 19.46 0.92
CA GLN A 161 6.49 19.29 0.68
C GLN A 161 5.89 18.03 1.36
N GLY A 162 6.72 17.17 1.95
CA GLY A 162 6.33 15.93 2.61
C GLY A 162 6.34 16.03 4.13
N ILE A 163 6.60 14.88 4.78
CA ILE A 163 6.58 14.74 6.25
C ILE A 163 7.56 15.67 6.97
N GLU A 164 8.62 16.15 6.32
CA GLU A 164 9.59 17.08 6.89
C GLU A 164 8.97 18.43 7.32
N ARG A 165 7.74 18.71 6.90
CA ARG A 165 6.97 19.87 7.35
C ARG A 165 6.24 19.66 8.67
N LEU A 166 6.09 18.40 9.10
CA LEU A 166 5.44 18.04 10.35
C LEU A 166 6.45 18.20 11.50
N LYS A 167 6.46 19.35 12.15
CA LYS A 167 7.43 19.70 13.20
C LYS A 167 6.92 19.46 14.61
N HIS A 168 5.62 19.57 14.81
CA HIS A 168 4.97 19.47 16.12
C HIS A 168 3.78 18.51 16.06
N ILE A 169 3.49 17.89 17.19
CA ILE A 169 2.25 17.11 17.34
C ILE A 169 1.06 18.03 17.08
N GLY A 170 0.16 17.63 16.19
CA GLY A 170 -0.96 18.41 15.70
C GLY A 170 -0.71 19.11 14.35
N ASP A 171 0.53 19.17 13.87
CA ASP A 171 0.80 19.69 12.53
C ASP A 171 0.11 18.84 11.47
N ARG A 172 -0.48 19.53 10.48
CA ARG A 172 -1.13 18.91 9.31
C ARG A 172 -0.66 19.59 8.03
N ILE A 173 -0.49 18.80 7.00
CA ILE A 173 -0.15 19.26 5.65
C ILE A 173 -1.07 18.64 4.62
N VAL A 174 -1.27 19.34 3.50
CA VAL A 174 -1.80 18.75 2.27
C VAL A 174 -0.61 18.19 1.50
N HIS A 175 -0.68 16.89 1.19
CA HIS A 175 0.38 16.19 0.48
C HIS A 175 0.36 16.55 -1.02
N PRO A 176 1.50 16.59 -1.73
CA PRO A 176 1.53 16.89 -3.17
C PRO A 176 0.73 15.95 -4.06
N ALA A 177 0.38 14.75 -3.59
CA ALA A 177 -0.51 13.83 -4.30
C ALA A 177 -1.98 14.29 -4.29
N ALA A 178 -2.37 15.28 -3.46
CA ALA A 178 -3.74 15.77 -3.41
C ALA A 178 -4.20 16.30 -4.78
N PHE A 179 -5.42 15.90 -5.18
CA PHE A 179 -6.07 16.29 -6.43
C PHE A 179 -5.31 15.88 -7.71
N THR A 180 -4.31 15.01 -7.60
CA THR A 180 -3.58 14.47 -8.76
C THR A 180 -4.19 13.15 -9.23
N GLU A 181 -3.88 12.76 -10.46
CA GLU A 181 -4.21 11.46 -10.97
C GLU A 181 -3.14 10.44 -10.54
N ALA A 182 -3.57 9.38 -9.87
CA ALA A 182 -2.69 8.27 -9.55
C ALA A 182 -2.46 7.40 -10.80
N PRO A 183 -1.26 6.81 -10.95
CA PRO A 183 -0.99 5.89 -12.04
C PRO A 183 -1.89 4.64 -11.94
N VAL A 184 -2.65 4.35 -12.98
CA VAL A 184 -3.53 3.17 -13.08
C VAL A 184 -3.14 2.25 -14.23
N HIS A 185 -1.96 2.43 -14.81
CA HIS A 185 -1.48 1.61 -15.93
C HIS A 185 -1.13 0.21 -15.48
N LEU A 186 -1.85 -0.75 -16.03
CA LEU A 186 -1.81 -2.13 -15.59
C LEU A 186 -1.87 -3.10 -16.77
N GLY A 187 -0.91 -2.97 -17.66
CA GLY A 187 -0.79 -3.87 -18.77
C GLY A 187 -2.08 -3.98 -19.58
N THR A 188 -2.41 -5.20 -19.93
CA THR A 188 -3.60 -5.50 -20.73
C THR A 188 -4.91 -5.50 -19.93
N ALA A 189 -4.85 -5.52 -18.60
CA ALA A 189 -6.03 -5.60 -17.75
C ALA A 189 -6.81 -4.28 -17.68
N VAL A 190 -6.11 -3.15 -17.69
CA VAL A 190 -6.72 -1.82 -17.62
C VAL A 190 -6.62 -1.10 -18.96
N ARG A 191 -7.77 -0.69 -19.49
CA ARG A 191 -7.88 -0.04 -20.81
C ARG A 191 -7.64 1.47 -20.73
N PRO A 192 -7.29 2.10 -21.85
CA PRO A 192 -7.25 3.57 -21.97
C PRO A 192 -8.57 4.22 -21.55
N GLY A 193 -8.47 5.37 -20.90
CA GLY A 193 -9.61 6.09 -20.35
C GLY A 193 -9.91 5.72 -18.89
N SER A 194 -9.13 4.84 -18.28
CA SER A 194 -9.13 4.62 -16.85
C SER A 194 -8.37 5.73 -16.13
N VAL A 195 -8.92 6.17 -15.02
CA VAL A 195 -8.38 7.26 -14.19
C VAL A 195 -8.71 6.99 -12.72
N TYR A 196 -7.76 7.22 -11.85
CA TYR A 196 -7.98 7.35 -10.40
C TYR A 196 -7.49 8.72 -9.99
N ARG A 197 -8.37 9.54 -9.43
CA ARG A 197 -8.04 10.89 -8.97
C ARG A 197 -8.10 10.95 -7.46
N ASN A 198 -6.97 11.29 -6.85
CA ASN A 198 -6.89 11.50 -5.41
C ASN A 198 -7.77 12.67 -4.97
N GLY A 199 -8.40 12.54 -3.81
CA GLY A 199 -9.02 13.64 -3.09
C GLY A 199 -7.96 14.56 -2.44
N GLU A 200 -8.34 15.23 -1.38
CA GLU A 200 -7.42 16.06 -0.58
C GLU A 200 -6.56 15.16 0.32
N VAL A 201 -5.50 14.59 -0.23
CA VAL A 201 -4.57 13.77 0.55
C VAL A 201 -3.88 14.63 1.59
N THR A 202 -4.04 14.29 2.87
CA THR A 202 -3.42 15.00 3.99
C THR A 202 -2.57 14.08 4.85
N LEU A 203 -1.56 14.65 5.50
CA LEU A 203 -0.76 14.00 6.52
C LEU A 203 -0.83 14.82 7.81
N ALA A 204 -1.01 14.16 8.96
CA ALA A 204 -1.10 14.81 10.26
C ALA A 204 -0.25 14.10 11.30
N PHE A 205 0.61 14.83 12.03
CA PHE A 205 1.42 14.26 13.09
C PHE A 205 0.59 14.13 14.38
N GLN A 206 0.17 12.94 14.73
CA GLN A 206 -0.74 12.66 15.82
C GLN A 206 -0.05 12.48 17.17
N GLY A 207 1.21 12.05 17.19
CA GLY A 207 1.93 11.78 18.43
C GLY A 207 3.02 10.75 18.29
N ILE A 208 3.43 10.18 19.42
CA ILE A 208 4.49 9.18 19.52
C ILE A 208 3.93 7.91 20.16
N SER A 209 4.33 6.75 19.65
CA SER A 209 4.00 5.44 20.21
C SER A 209 5.21 4.52 20.22
N LEU A 210 5.12 3.42 20.95
CA LEU A 210 6.09 2.32 20.87
C LEU A 210 5.56 1.22 19.95
N VAL A 211 6.37 0.84 18.96
CA VAL A 211 6.14 -0.32 18.09
C VAL A 211 7.35 -1.24 18.24
N ASP A 212 7.12 -2.45 18.77
CA ASP A 212 8.17 -3.44 19.03
C ASP A 212 9.37 -2.85 19.79
N GLY A 213 9.08 -2.00 20.77
CA GLY A 213 10.07 -1.34 21.62
C GLY A 213 10.78 -0.13 21.01
N ALA A 214 10.52 0.23 19.76
CA ALA A 214 11.04 1.44 19.12
C ALA A 214 10.06 2.61 19.24
N ALA A 215 10.57 3.81 19.49
CA ALA A 215 9.78 5.04 19.49
C ALA A 215 9.45 5.44 18.05
N CYS A 216 8.15 5.53 17.74
CA CYS A 216 7.66 5.87 16.43
C CYS A 216 6.79 7.12 16.46
N ALA A 217 6.98 8.01 15.50
CA ALA A 217 5.99 9.04 15.21
C ALA A 217 4.76 8.38 14.56
N ILE A 218 3.58 8.79 14.99
CA ILE A 218 2.31 8.43 14.37
C ILE A 218 1.93 9.55 13.40
N VAL A 219 1.98 9.24 12.11
CA VAL A 219 1.54 10.16 11.06
C VAL A 219 0.28 9.57 10.43
N GLU A 220 -0.87 10.18 10.74
CA GLU A 220 -2.13 9.85 10.08
C GLU A 220 -2.08 10.34 8.65
N TYR A 221 -2.57 9.55 7.73
CA TYR A 221 -2.85 9.95 6.35
C TYR A 221 -4.33 9.72 6.02
N ASP A 222 -4.88 10.62 5.22
CA ASP A 222 -6.28 10.63 4.81
C ASP A 222 -6.33 11.05 3.34
N SER A 223 -7.00 10.26 2.49
CA SER A 223 -7.10 10.54 1.05
C SER A 223 -8.11 11.62 0.70
N GLY A 224 -9.01 11.96 1.61
CA GLY A 224 -10.23 12.63 1.26
C GLY A 224 -11.06 11.83 0.24
N GLU A 225 -12.09 12.43 -0.32
CA GLU A 225 -12.94 11.82 -1.33
C GLU A 225 -12.17 11.69 -2.67
N SER A 226 -11.67 10.49 -2.95
CA SER A 226 -11.06 10.14 -4.23
C SER A 226 -12.11 9.62 -5.21
N THR A 227 -11.85 9.74 -6.51
CA THR A 227 -12.76 9.27 -7.56
C THR A 227 -12.05 8.29 -8.48
N LEU A 228 -12.78 7.29 -8.95
CA LEU A 228 -12.26 6.31 -9.89
C LEU A 228 -13.18 6.13 -11.09
N ARG A 229 -12.56 5.91 -12.23
CA ARG A 229 -13.16 5.44 -13.46
C ARG A 229 -12.23 4.42 -14.07
N MET A 230 -12.61 3.15 -14.01
CA MET A 230 -11.77 2.04 -14.44
C MET A 230 -12.47 1.29 -15.60
N VAL A 231 -11.75 1.13 -16.69
CA VAL A 231 -12.18 0.27 -17.80
C VAL A 231 -11.30 -0.98 -17.74
N MET A 232 -11.91 -2.09 -17.38
CA MET A 232 -11.21 -3.37 -17.19
C MET A 232 -11.53 -4.33 -18.34
N ALA A 233 -10.51 -5.04 -18.81
CA ALA A 233 -10.70 -6.13 -19.74
C ALA A 233 -11.58 -7.21 -19.09
N SER A 234 -12.62 -7.66 -19.79
CA SER A 234 -13.44 -8.79 -19.39
C SER A 234 -12.97 -10.06 -20.11
N SER A 235 -13.20 -11.23 -19.46
CA SER A 235 -12.99 -12.54 -20.09
C SER A 235 -14.00 -12.86 -21.21
N GLU A 236 -15.07 -12.05 -21.34
CA GLU A 236 -16.21 -12.27 -22.25
C GLU A 236 -16.23 -11.30 -23.45
N ASP A 237 -15.08 -10.87 -23.95
CA ASP A 237 -14.94 -9.93 -25.10
C ASP A 237 -15.55 -8.51 -24.90
N ASN A 238 -16.12 -8.22 -23.75
CA ASN A 238 -16.65 -6.91 -23.42
C ASN A 238 -15.89 -6.28 -22.25
N ASP A 239 -15.38 -5.09 -22.45
CA ASP A 239 -14.79 -4.33 -21.36
C ASP A 239 -15.86 -3.90 -20.34
N VAL A 240 -15.50 -3.91 -19.07
CA VAL A 240 -16.37 -3.45 -17.97
C VAL A 240 -15.90 -2.07 -17.51
N LEU A 241 -16.83 -1.13 -17.49
CA LEU A 241 -16.66 0.18 -16.88
C LEU A 241 -17.10 0.13 -15.43
N THR A 242 -16.21 0.55 -14.53
CA THR A 242 -16.48 0.76 -13.10
C THR A 242 -16.21 2.21 -12.75
N GLU A 243 -17.19 2.90 -12.21
CA GLU A 243 -17.09 4.29 -11.74
C GLU A 243 -17.50 4.38 -10.28
N GLY A 244 -16.83 5.25 -9.51
CA GLY A 244 -17.17 5.39 -8.10
C GLY A 244 -16.26 6.33 -7.35
N GLY A 245 -16.29 6.20 -6.03
CA GLY A 245 -15.46 6.92 -5.08
C GLY A 245 -14.78 5.98 -4.11
N SER A 246 -13.70 6.47 -3.53
CA SER A 246 -12.92 5.81 -2.51
C SER A 246 -12.47 6.83 -1.48
N GLU A 247 -12.52 6.45 -0.21
CA GLU A 247 -11.91 7.18 0.89
C GLU A 247 -11.07 6.20 1.70
N TYR A 248 -9.78 6.49 1.85
CA TYR A 248 -8.88 5.69 2.67
C TYR A 248 -8.14 6.55 3.68
N LYS A 249 -7.93 6.00 4.86
CA LYS A 249 -7.11 6.60 5.91
C LYS A 249 -6.43 5.55 6.77
N GLY A 250 -5.42 5.98 7.51
CA GLY A 250 -4.71 5.12 8.43
C GLY A 250 -3.51 5.83 9.04
N ASP A 251 -2.66 5.04 9.69
CA ASP A 251 -1.51 5.54 10.41
C ASP A 251 -0.22 4.94 9.89
N LEU A 252 0.79 5.80 9.69
CA LEU A 252 2.19 5.44 9.47
C LEU A 252 2.92 5.54 10.82
N TYR A 253 3.57 4.47 11.26
CA TYR A 253 4.43 4.45 12.43
C TYR A 253 5.89 4.52 11.98
N ILE A 254 6.46 5.72 12.03
CA ILE A 254 7.81 6.03 11.52
C ILE A 254 8.78 6.03 12.70
N ASP A 255 9.76 5.15 12.67
CA ASP A 255 10.81 5.03 13.68
C ASP A 255 11.62 6.33 13.75
N LEU A 256 11.67 6.93 14.94
CA LEU A 256 12.34 8.22 15.16
C LEU A 256 13.86 8.13 15.12
N GLU A 257 14.43 6.93 15.27
CA GLU A 257 15.88 6.72 15.23
C GLU A 257 16.38 6.40 13.81
N THR A 258 15.60 5.61 13.05
CA THR A 258 16.04 5.08 11.75
C THR A 258 15.36 5.74 10.56
N GLY A 259 14.23 6.43 10.78
CA GLY A 259 13.39 7.02 9.73
C GLY A 259 12.59 5.99 8.91
N TRP A 260 12.63 4.71 9.29
CA TRP A 260 11.90 3.65 8.59
C TRP A 260 10.50 3.44 9.13
N VAL A 261 9.61 2.99 8.26
CA VAL A 261 8.26 2.59 8.63
C VAL A 261 8.30 1.23 9.33
N ARG A 262 7.78 1.16 10.56
CA ARG A 262 7.65 -0.09 11.30
C ARG A 262 6.29 -0.75 11.15
N LYS A 263 5.25 0.08 11.02
CA LYS A 263 3.88 -0.39 10.88
C LYS A 263 3.08 0.62 10.06
N VAL A 264 2.14 0.12 9.27
CA VAL A 264 1.08 0.93 8.66
C VAL A 264 -0.25 0.22 8.86
N THR A 265 -1.28 0.99 9.14
CA THR A 265 -2.68 0.56 9.03
C THR A 265 -3.37 1.35 7.94
N LEU A 266 -4.30 0.74 7.22
CA LEU A 266 -5.18 1.41 6.26
C LEU A 266 -6.56 0.79 6.34
N ASP A 267 -7.55 1.66 6.42
CA ASP A 267 -8.94 1.33 6.18
C ASP A 267 -9.44 2.12 4.98
N GLU A 268 -10.07 1.46 4.02
CA GLU A 268 -10.64 2.09 2.84
C GLU A 268 -12.06 1.63 2.62
N PHE A 269 -12.89 2.57 2.19
CA PHE A 269 -14.24 2.32 1.73
C PHE A 269 -14.35 2.73 0.26
N VAL A 270 -14.82 1.79 -0.58
CA VAL A 270 -15.00 2.00 -2.01
C VAL A 270 -16.46 1.74 -2.38
N GLU A 271 -17.10 2.73 -2.99
CA GLU A 271 -18.43 2.56 -3.59
C GLU A 271 -18.33 2.68 -5.11
N THR A 272 -18.90 1.72 -5.81
CA THR A 272 -18.79 1.66 -7.28
C THR A 272 -20.10 1.31 -7.96
N ARG A 273 -20.18 1.67 -9.24
CA ARG A 273 -21.17 1.22 -10.19
C ARG A 273 -20.48 0.63 -11.41
N SER A 274 -20.83 -0.58 -11.76
CA SER A 274 -20.20 -1.31 -12.85
C SER A 274 -21.19 -1.75 -13.90
N GLY A 275 -20.74 -1.88 -15.14
CA GLY A 275 -21.51 -2.41 -16.26
C GLY A 275 -20.68 -2.48 -17.53
N PRO A 276 -21.18 -3.14 -18.60
CA PRO A 276 -20.51 -3.17 -19.89
C PRO A 276 -20.26 -1.75 -20.43
N VAL A 277 -19.11 -1.53 -21.07
CA VAL A 277 -18.79 -0.26 -21.71
C VAL A 277 -19.87 0.09 -22.73
N GLY A 278 -20.35 1.34 -22.71
CA GLY A 278 -21.43 1.82 -23.58
C GLY A 278 -22.84 1.53 -23.05
N SER A 279 -22.98 0.81 -21.94
CA SER A 279 -24.25 0.58 -21.26
C SER A 279 -24.36 1.47 -20.01
N LYS A 280 -25.59 1.65 -19.53
CA LYS A 280 -25.77 2.29 -18.22
C LYS A 280 -25.28 1.34 -17.13
N PRO A 281 -24.36 1.76 -16.23
CA PRO A 281 -23.91 0.93 -15.11
C PRO A 281 -25.12 0.46 -14.29
N GLY A 282 -25.21 -0.85 -14.07
CA GLY A 282 -26.37 -1.47 -13.44
C GLY A 282 -26.04 -2.18 -12.12
N THR A 283 -24.79 -2.57 -11.93
CA THR A 283 -24.36 -3.28 -10.72
C THR A 283 -23.70 -2.29 -9.76
N HIS A 284 -24.21 -2.24 -8.52
CA HIS A 284 -23.59 -1.48 -7.45
C HIS A 284 -22.73 -2.42 -6.63
N GLY A 285 -21.54 -1.96 -6.26
CA GLY A 285 -20.60 -2.66 -5.39
C GLY A 285 -20.11 -1.76 -4.28
N CYS A 286 -19.82 -2.36 -3.15
CA CYS A 286 -19.16 -1.74 -2.04
C CYS A 286 -18.05 -2.68 -1.56
N VAL A 287 -16.86 -2.13 -1.36
CA VAL A 287 -15.72 -2.87 -0.84
C VAL A 287 -15.18 -2.13 0.38
N VAL A 288 -14.97 -2.86 1.46
CA VAL A 288 -14.18 -2.40 2.60
C VAL A 288 -12.83 -3.07 2.50
N ARG A 289 -11.76 -2.28 2.56
CA ARG A 289 -10.40 -2.79 2.51
C ARG A 289 -9.66 -2.47 3.81
N HIS A 290 -9.01 -3.48 4.36
CA HIS A 290 -8.12 -3.35 5.51
C HIS A 290 -6.71 -3.73 5.09
N LEU A 291 -5.72 -2.91 5.44
CA LEU A 291 -4.32 -3.22 5.17
C LEU A 291 -3.51 -3.08 6.46
N LEU A 292 -2.65 -4.05 6.69
CA LEU A 292 -1.65 -4.03 7.74
C LEU A 292 -0.27 -4.32 7.15
N LEU A 293 0.64 -3.35 7.23
CA LEU A 293 2.06 -3.53 6.94
C LEU A 293 2.84 -3.54 8.23
N ARG A 294 3.81 -4.45 8.36
CA ARG A 294 4.70 -4.55 9.53
C ARG A 294 6.13 -4.80 9.08
N LEU A 295 7.07 -4.18 9.81
CA LEU A 295 8.46 -4.61 9.79
C LEU A 295 8.56 -5.95 10.51
N ILE A 296 9.32 -6.89 9.97
CA ILE A 296 9.51 -8.24 10.50
C ILE A 296 11.00 -8.58 10.57
N SER A 297 11.35 -9.67 11.25
CA SER A 297 12.70 -10.20 11.25
C SER A 297 13.06 -10.91 9.93
N ALA A 298 14.35 -11.06 9.66
CA ALA A 298 14.82 -11.87 8.53
C ALA A 298 14.33 -13.33 8.64
N GLU A 299 14.26 -13.88 9.86
CA GLU A 299 13.75 -15.23 10.08
C GLU A 299 12.26 -15.39 9.74
N GLU A 300 11.45 -14.36 10.01
CA GLU A 300 10.04 -14.36 9.64
C GLU A 300 9.88 -14.22 8.10
N TYR A 301 10.71 -13.39 7.48
CA TYR A 301 10.72 -13.23 6.02
C TYR A 301 10.99 -14.55 5.28
N GLU A 302 11.99 -15.34 5.75
CA GLU A 302 12.33 -16.64 5.15
C GLU A 302 11.18 -17.66 5.24
N LYS A 303 10.25 -17.48 6.16
CA LYS A 303 9.06 -18.34 6.27
C LYS A 303 7.96 -17.99 5.26
N GLY A 304 8.15 -16.91 4.50
CA GLY A 304 7.16 -16.35 3.59
C GLY A 304 5.97 -15.68 4.28
N PRO A 305 5.09 -15.02 3.52
CA PRO A 305 3.92 -14.35 4.08
C PRO A 305 2.93 -15.38 4.65
N LYS A 306 2.46 -15.12 5.87
CA LYS A 306 1.38 -15.89 6.51
C LYS A 306 0.19 -14.98 6.67
N LEU A 307 -0.96 -15.39 6.16
CA LEU A 307 -2.20 -14.66 6.36
C LEU A 307 -2.66 -14.84 7.80
N ILE A 308 -2.86 -13.72 8.47
CA ILE A 308 -3.47 -13.68 9.80
C ILE A 308 -4.98 -13.83 9.59
N GLY A 309 -5.58 -14.82 10.20
CA GLY A 309 -7.00 -15.11 10.12
C GLY A 309 -7.83 -14.27 11.06
#